data_00d1d25afe8e8ee1ed2e121f70b9e20a
#
_entry.id   00d1d25afe8e8ee1ed2e121f70b9e20a
#
_cell.length_a   1.000
_cell.length_b   1.000
_cell.length_c   1.000
_cell.angle_alpha   90.00
_cell.angle_beta   90.00
_cell.angle_gamma   90.00
#
_symmetry.space_group_name_H-M   'P 1'
#
loop_
_entity.id
_entity.type
_entity.pdbx_description
1 polymer ?
#
loop_
_entity_poly.entity_id
_entity_poly.type
_entity_poly.pdbx_seq_one_letter_code
_entity_poly.pdbx_strand_id
1 'polypeptide(L)'
;MSEIKNVAMITVCGRPNVGKSSLTNALVGEKVAIVSNKAQTTRNRIYGVVERGDTQFILLDTPGLHKPRHALGEYMVKVVTSSLSDVDCALLLVEPIAHVGAPEQALIHRIREEQLPCILCINKIDTVEPAELLPVIAAYNEVWDGFDAILPISAHTGAGLEELMGELRKYGQESPRLFPEGQTSDQPERQMMGEILREKLLLCLDKEIPHGTAVEITKFSERDSGVVDVDAVIYCEKASHKGIIIGK
;
A
#
# COMPACT_ATOMS: atom_id res chain seq x y z
N MET A 1 -6.21 -0.26 28.12
CA MET A 1 -5.45 0.13 26.93
C MET A 1 -4.64 1.36 27.27
N SER A 2 -3.45 1.52 26.75
CA SER A 2 -2.62 2.72 27.01
C SER A 2 -3.19 3.92 26.28
N GLU A 3 -3.12 5.09 26.92
CA GLU A 3 -3.46 6.36 26.28
C GLU A 3 -2.48 6.62 25.13
N ILE A 4 -3.00 6.97 23.94
CA ILE A 4 -2.17 7.36 22.80
C ILE A 4 -1.57 8.74 23.09
N LYS A 5 -0.26 8.85 23.02
CA LYS A 5 0.52 10.08 23.26
C LYS A 5 1.31 10.53 22.03
N ASN A 6 1.51 9.62 21.08
CA ASN A 6 2.27 9.88 19.89
C ASN A 6 1.52 9.42 18.65
N VAL A 7 1.73 10.10 17.54
CA VAL A 7 1.26 9.72 16.22
C VAL A 7 2.43 9.73 15.26
N ALA A 8 2.51 8.71 14.38
CA ALA A 8 3.48 8.65 13.31
C ALA A 8 2.73 8.49 11.98
N MET A 9 2.92 9.44 11.06
CA MET A 9 2.38 9.39 9.71
C MET A 9 3.44 8.86 8.74
N ILE A 10 3.16 7.73 8.09
CA ILE A 10 4.15 6.97 7.33
C ILE A 10 3.62 6.70 5.93
N THR A 11 4.33 7.15 4.91
CA THR A 11 3.98 6.80 3.53
C THR A 11 4.65 5.51 3.09
N VAL A 12 3.86 4.58 2.52
CA VAL A 12 4.36 3.32 1.95
C VAL A 12 4.46 3.50 0.45
N CYS A 13 5.68 3.58 -0.08
CA CYS A 13 5.95 3.82 -1.49
C CYS A 13 6.82 2.71 -2.10
N GLY A 14 6.86 2.63 -3.43
CA GLY A 14 7.59 1.60 -4.17
C GLY A 14 6.93 1.26 -5.50
N ARG A 15 7.56 0.40 -6.29
CA ARG A 15 7.01 -0.09 -7.57
C ARG A 15 5.67 -0.81 -7.38
N PRO A 16 4.89 -1.01 -8.46
CA PRO A 16 3.78 -1.96 -8.43
C PRO A 16 4.27 -3.37 -8.01
N ASN A 17 3.42 -4.09 -7.30
CA ASN A 17 3.62 -5.50 -6.90
C ASN A 17 4.76 -5.80 -5.92
N VAL A 18 5.43 -4.80 -5.36
CA VAL A 18 6.45 -5.00 -4.30
C VAL A 18 5.84 -5.40 -2.95
N GLY A 19 4.50 -5.31 -2.81
CA GLY A 19 3.78 -5.76 -1.60
C GLY A 19 3.34 -4.65 -0.65
N LYS A 20 3.19 -3.39 -1.11
CA LYS A 20 2.75 -2.25 -0.28
C LYS A 20 1.45 -2.52 0.47
N SER A 21 0.37 -2.82 -0.27
CA SER A 21 -0.95 -3.12 0.32
C SER A 21 -0.92 -4.38 1.19
N SER A 22 -0.09 -5.38 0.84
CA SER A 22 0.11 -6.57 1.67
C SER A 22 0.78 -6.21 3.00
N LEU A 23 1.80 -5.34 2.97
CA LEU A 23 2.45 -4.85 4.19
C LEU A 23 1.47 -4.05 5.05
N THR A 24 0.70 -3.13 4.45
CA THR A 24 -0.31 -2.35 5.17
C THR A 24 -1.32 -3.27 5.86
N ASN A 25 -1.89 -4.26 5.15
CA ASN A 25 -2.79 -5.24 5.74
C ASN A 25 -2.14 -6.06 6.87
N ALA A 26 -0.88 -6.49 6.67
CA ALA A 26 -0.18 -7.28 7.68
C ALA A 26 0.11 -6.49 8.97
N LEU A 27 0.45 -5.21 8.85
CA LEU A 27 0.69 -4.33 10.00
C LEU A 27 -0.60 -3.96 10.72
N VAL A 28 -1.68 -3.69 9.98
CA VAL A 28 -3.02 -3.40 10.53
C VAL A 28 -3.62 -4.64 11.20
N GLY A 29 -3.33 -5.83 10.66
CA GLY A 29 -3.88 -7.10 11.14
C GLY A 29 -5.22 -7.46 10.52
N GLU A 30 -5.71 -6.65 9.57
CA GLU A 30 -6.92 -6.91 8.79
C GLU A 30 -6.83 -6.36 7.38
N LYS A 31 -7.80 -6.70 6.54
CA LYS A 31 -7.83 -6.28 5.14
C LYS A 31 -8.40 -4.87 4.98
N VAL A 32 -7.54 -3.87 4.92
CA VAL A 32 -7.88 -2.47 4.63
C VAL A 32 -7.59 -2.05 3.19
N ALA A 33 -6.77 -2.84 2.48
CA ALA A 33 -6.43 -2.61 1.08
C ALA A 33 -6.55 -3.90 0.27
N ILE A 34 -6.95 -3.80 -0.99
CA ILE A 34 -7.00 -4.96 -1.90
C ILE A 34 -5.61 -5.33 -2.39
N VAL A 35 -5.42 -6.62 -2.65
CA VAL A 35 -4.14 -7.18 -3.08
C VAL A 35 -4.30 -7.96 -4.38
N SER A 36 -3.47 -7.67 -5.37
CA SER A 36 -3.34 -8.52 -6.57
C SER A 36 -1.92 -8.43 -7.15
N ASN A 37 -1.58 -9.37 -8.01
CA ASN A 37 -0.33 -9.37 -8.76
C ASN A 37 -0.37 -8.47 -10.01
N LYS A 38 -1.48 -7.75 -10.24
CA LYS A 38 -1.64 -6.86 -11.38
C LYS A 38 -1.27 -5.42 -11.03
N ALA A 39 -0.67 -4.70 -11.98
CA ALA A 39 -0.40 -3.28 -11.80
C ALA A 39 -1.70 -2.49 -11.59
N GLN A 40 -1.62 -1.32 -10.96
CA GLN A 40 -2.77 -0.45 -10.67
C GLN A 40 -3.83 -1.10 -9.75
N THR A 41 -3.41 -2.00 -8.86
CA THR A 41 -4.28 -2.56 -7.83
C THR A 41 -4.76 -1.47 -6.90
N THR A 42 -3.88 -0.69 -6.29
CA THR A 42 -4.20 0.51 -5.53
C THR A 42 -4.28 1.71 -6.47
N ARG A 43 -5.40 2.41 -6.51
CA ARG A 43 -5.63 3.59 -7.36
C ARG A 43 -5.66 4.88 -6.56
N ASN A 44 -6.16 4.82 -5.34
CA ASN A 44 -6.27 5.94 -4.42
C ASN A 44 -5.37 5.73 -3.21
N ARG A 45 -5.10 6.79 -2.46
CA ARG A 45 -4.45 6.71 -1.17
C ARG A 45 -5.41 6.06 -0.16
N ILE A 46 -4.91 5.13 0.63
CA ILE A 46 -5.64 4.42 1.68
C ILE A 46 -4.89 4.65 2.99
N TYR A 47 -5.59 4.99 4.03
CA TYR A 47 -5.04 5.04 5.37
C TYR A 47 -5.29 3.71 6.09
N GLY A 48 -4.21 3.06 6.53
CA GLY A 48 -4.25 1.97 7.50
C GLY A 48 -3.84 2.50 8.86
N VAL A 49 -4.58 2.19 9.89
CA VAL A 49 -4.34 2.67 11.27
C VAL A 49 -3.96 1.51 12.15
N VAL A 50 -2.85 1.66 12.87
CA VAL A 50 -2.31 0.65 13.80
C VAL A 50 -1.99 1.30 15.13
N GLU A 51 -2.44 0.72 16.24
CA GLU A 51 -2.07 1.17 17.56
C GLU A 51 -1.11 0.15 18.22
N ARG A 52 0.04 0.63 18.68
CA ARG A 52 1.03 -0.16 19.44
C ARG A 52 1.55 0.64 20.62
N GLY A 53 1.27 0.17 21.82
CA GLY A 53 1.66 0.86 23.07
C GLY A 53 0.95 2.20 23.20
N ASP A 54 1.70 3.28 23.19
CA ASP A 54 1.24 4.67 23.30
C ASP A 54 1.29 5.43 21.96
N THR A 55 1.52 4.72 20.85
CA THR A 55 1.68 5.32 19.53
C THR A 55 0.61 4.81 18.55
N GLN A 56 -0.02 5.74 17.85
CA GLN A 56 -0.90 5.47 16.70
C GLN A 56 -0.10 5.68 15.40
N PHE A 57 0.05 4.63 14.62
CA PHE A 57 0.69 4.67 13.30
C PHE A 57 -0.36 4.81 12.21
N ILE A 58 -0.17 5.77 11.33
CA ILE A 58 -1.04 6.03 10.19
C ILE A 58 -0.26 5.72 8.92
N LEU A 59 -0.55 4.58 8.31
CA LEU A 59 0.11 4.08 7.12
C LEU A 59 -0.62 4.58 5.87
N LEU A 60 0.04 5.35 5.03
CA LEU A 60 -0.49 5.82 3.76
C LEU A 60 -0.09 4.83 2.67
N ASP A 61 -0.97 3.85 2.35
CA ASP A 61 -0.76 2.98 1.18
C ASP A 61 -1.01 3.76 -0.10
N THR A 62 -0.01 3.77 -0.97
CA THR A 62 -0.02 4.57 -2.19
C THR A 62 -0.01 3.70 -3.45
N PRO A 63 -0.55 4.19 -4.58
CA PRO A 63 -0.35 3.55 -5.86
C PRO A 63 1.12 3.28 -6.15
N GLY A 64 1.42 2.17 -6.82
CA GLY A 64 2.79 1.88 -7.24
C GLY A 64 3.28 2.89 -8.29
N LEU A 65 4.48 3.46 -8.09
CA LEU A 65 5.07 4.37 -9.05
C LEU A 65 5.48 3.63 -10.32
N HIS A 66 4.93 4.06 -11.46
CA HIS A 66 5.26 3.55 -12.77
C HIS A 66 5.23 4.68 -13.81
N LYS A 67 5.85 4.46 -14.96
CA LYS A 67 5.79 5.45 -16.04
C LYS A 67 4.34 5.60 -16.53
N PRO A 68 3.73 6.78 -16.46
CA PRO A 68 2.34 6.98 -16.86
C PRO A 68 2.19 6.77 -18.37
N ARG A 69 1.13 6.10 -18.77
CA ARG A 69 0.75 5.89 -20.18
C ARG A 69 -0.61 6.50 -20.52
N HIS A 70 -1.41 6.82 -19.50
CA HIS A 70 -2.78 7.31 -19.60
C HIS A 70 -3.07 8.29 -18.46
N ALA A 71 -4.17 9.05 -18.54
CA ALA A 71 -4.61 10.01 -17.53
C ALA A 71 -4.69 9.40 -16.10
N LEU A 72 -5.14 8.14 -15.96
CA LEU A 72 -5.14 7.43 -14.67
C LEU A 72 -3.71 7.27 -14.13
N GLY A 73 -2.74 6.94 -14.98
CA GLY A 73 -1.34 6.82 -14.58
C GLY A 73 -0.76 8.15 -14.10
N GLU A 74 -1.08 9.26 -14.75
CA GLU A 74 -0.67 10.62 -14.32
C GLU A 74 -1.30 10.98 -12.97
N TYR A 75 -2.57 10.65 -12.77
CA TYR A 75 -3.24 10.82 -11.48
C TYR A 75 -2.53 10.03 -10.36
N MET A 76 -2.22 8.75 -10.60
CA MET A 76 -1.53 7.90 -9.63
C MET A 76 -0.14 8.45 -9.27
N VAL A 77 0.62 8.98 -10.23
CA VAL A 77 1.90 9.65 -9.95
C VAL A 77 1.70 10.88 -9.05
N LYS A 78 0.68 11.70 -9.29
CA LYS A 78 0.33 12.84 -8.42
C LYS A 78 -0.01 12.39 -7.01
N VAL A 79 -0.78 11.30 -6.85
CA VAL A 79 -1.13 10.73 -5.54
C VAL A 79 0.13 10.31 -4.78
N VAL A 80 1.06 9.61 -5.42
CA VAL A 80 2.34 9.21 -4.79
C VAL A 80 3.14 10.45 -4.38
N THR A 81 3.28 11.42 -5.28
CA THR A 81 4.07 12.63 -5.00
C THR A 81 3.47 13.44 -3.84
N SER A 82 2.14 13.62 -3.81
CA SER A 82 1.48 14.34 -2.72
C SER A 82 1.49 13.56 -1.38
N SER A 83 1.71 12.25 -1.42
CA SER A 83 1.79 11.43 -0.20
C SER A 83 3.15 11.48 0.49
N LEU A 84 4.15 12.13 -0.11
CA LEU A 84 5.44 12.41 0.52
C LEU A 84 5.44 13.75 1.29
N SER A 85 4.40 14.56 1.13
CA SER A 85 4.23 15.77 1.91
C SER A 85 3.45 15.46 3.20
N ASP A 86 3.77 16.15 4.28
CA ASP A 86 3.09 16.06 5.56
C ASP A 86 3.11 14.65 6.21
N VAL A 87 4.21 13.91 6.04
CA VAL A 87 4.46 12.63 6.70
C VAL A 87 5.79 12.66 7.45
N ASP A 88 5.91 11.82 8.48
CA ASP A 88 7.08 11.78 9.35
C ASP A 88 8.19 10.88 8.80
N CYS A 89 7.83 9.86 7.98
CA CYS A 89 8.78 8.89 7.42
C CYS A 89 8.24 8.27 6.12
N ALA A 90 9.15 7.93 5.20
CA ALA A 90 8.87 7.10 4.04
C ALA A 90 9.33 5.66 4.28
N LEU A 91 8.45 4.69 3.99
CA LEU A 91 8.83 3.29 3.78
C LEU A 91 9.00 3.05 2.29
N LEU A 92 10.24 2.96 1.84
CA LEU A 92 10.53 2.55 0.47
C LEU A 92 10.56 1.03 0.40
N LEU A 93 9.51 0.44 -0.19
CA LEU A 93 9.36 -1.00 -0.34
C LEU A 93 9.94 -1.47 -1.66
N VAL A 94 10.82 -2.48 -1.60
CA VAL A 94 11.49 -3.05 -2.76
C VAL A 94 11.47 -4.58 -2.73
N GLU A 95 11.68 -5.22 -3.87
CA GLU A 95 11.88 -6.66 -3.96
C GLU A 95 13.36 -7.02 -3.72
N PRO A 96 13.69 -8.28 -3.35
CA PRO A 96 15.05 -8.73 -3.10
C PRO A 96 15.82 -8.95 -4.40
N ILE A 97 15.95 -7.90 -5.21
CA ILE A 97 16.63 -7.89 -6.52
C ILE A 97 17.75 -6.85 -6.45
N ALA A 98 18.99 -7.30 -6.71
CA ALA A 98 20.19 -6.46 -6.68
C ALA A 98 20.28 -5.51 -7.90
N HIS A 99 19.20 -4.73 -8.13
CA HIS A 99 19.11 -3.74 -9.19
C HIS A 99 18.17 -2.62 -8.80
N VAL A 100 18.66 -1.38 -8.82
CA VAL A 100 17.86 -0.18 -8.55
C VAL A 100 17.39 0.40 -9.88
N GLY A 101 16.12 0.15 -10.22
CA GLY A 101 15.52 0.61 -11.46
C GLY A 101 15.18 2.10 -11.45
N ALA A 102 14.83 2.63 -12.63
CA ALA A 102 14.47 4.04 -12.76
C ALA A 102 13.30 4.50 -11.85
N PRO A 103 12.26 3.70 -11.60
CA PRO A 103 11.20 4.08 -10.66
C PRO A 103 11.69 4.22 -9.22
N GLU A 104 12.57 3.32 -8.75
CA GLU A 104 13.17 3.40 -7.42
C GLU A 104 14.08 4.62 -7.30
N GLN A 105 14.93 4.87 -8.31
CA GLN A 105 15.79 6.06 -8.34
C GLN A 105 14.98 7.34 -8.27
N ALA A 106 13.86 7.42 -8.99
CA ALA A 106 12.96 8.57 -8.96
C ALA A 106 12.33 8.78 -7.57
N LEU A 107 11.93 7.69 -6.88
CA LEU A 107 11.41 7.77 -5.51
C LEU A 107 12.49 8.21 -4.52
N ILE A 108 13.69 7.63 -4.58
CA ILE A 108 14.83 8.01 -3.74
C ILE A 108 15.16 9.48 -3.94
N HIS A 109 15.23 9.94 -5.19
CA HIS A 109 15.49 11.34 -5.49
C HIS A 109 14.44 12.26 -4.84
N ARG A 110 13.16 11.92 -4.97
CA ARG A 110 12.08 12.71 -4.38
C ARG A 110 12.11 12.73 -2.85
N ILE A 111 12.36 11.57 -2.21
CA ILE A 111 12.49 11.47 -0.75
C ILE A 111 13.63 12.38 -0.26
N ARG A 112 14.75 12.40 -1.00
CA ARG A 112 15.90 13.27 -0.68
C ARG A 112 15.58 14.75 -0.86
N GLU A 113 14.86 15.14 -1.92
CA GLU A 113 14.43 16.52 -2.14
C GLU A 113 13.54 17.04 -1.02
N GLU A 114 12.63 16.19 -0.51
CA GLU A 114 11.75 16.50 0.63
C GLU A 114 12.46 16.37 1.99
N GLN A 115 13.74 15.95 2.01
CA GLN A 115 14.49 15.69 3.25
C GLN A 115 13.76 14.75 4.23
N LEU A 116 12.99 13.82 3.69
CA LEU A 116 12.14 12.93 4.48
C LEU A 116 12.96 11.75 5.00
N PRO A 117 12.90 11.44 6.31
CA PRO A 117 13.44 10.21 6.86
C PRO A 117 12.94 8.98 6.08
N CYS A 118 13.83 8.02 5.81
CA CYS A 118 13.48 6.88 4.96
C CYS A 118 14.01 5.56 5.50
N ILE A 119 13.12 4.59 5.63
CA ILE A 119 13.47 3.19 5.86
C ILE A 119 13.33 2.44 4.53
N LEU A 120 14.39 1.75 4.13
CA LEU A 120 14.35 0.81 3.02
C LEU A 120 13.87 -0.55 3.52
N CYS A 121 12.72 -1.03 3.03
CA CYS A 121 12.20 -2.36 3.34
C CYS A 121 12.39 -3.30 2.15
N ILE A 122 13.27 -4.28 2.27
CA ILE A 122 13.44 -5.36 1.30
C ILE A 122 12.41 -6.43 1.61
N ASN A 123 11.30 -6.42 0.88
CA ASN A 123 10.18 -7.34 1.10
C ASN A 123 10.33 -8.66 0.32
N LYS A 124 9.52 -9.65 0.66
CA LYS A 124 9.49 -10.98 0.05
C LYS A 124 10.77 -11.80 0.29
N ILE A 125 11.39 -11.61 1.44
CA ILE A 125 12.60 -12.39 1.80
C ILE A 125 12.34 -13.89 1.90
N ASP A 126 11.08 -14.29 2.03
CA ASP A 126 10.63 -15.68 1.99
C ASP A 126 10.81 -16.35 0.61
N THR A 127 11.16 -15.59 -0.42
CA THR A 127 11.36 -16.09 -1.80
C THR A 127 12.81 -16.24 -2.21
N VAL A 128 13.77 -15.88 -1.35
CA VAL A 128 15.21 -15.89 -1.65
C VAL A 128 16.02 -16.43 -0.48
N GLU A 129 17.25 -16.84 -0.76
CA GLU A 129 18.19 -17.23 0.29
C GLU A 129 18.77 -15.99 1.01
N PRO A 130 19.07 -16.06 2.32
CA PRO A 130 19.59 -14.91 3.09
C PRO A 130 20.85 -14.27 2.49
N ALA A 131 21.71 -15.07 1.85
CA ALA A 131 22.94 -14.57 1.22
C ALA A 131 22.67 -13.64 0.02
N GLU A 132 21.50 -13.76 -0.63
CA GLU A 132 21.11 -12.94 -1.77
C GLU A 132 20.71 -11.51 -1.35
N LEU A 133 20.46 -11.27 -0.07
CA LEU A 133 20.09 -9.95 0.45
C LEU A 133 21.28 -8.98 0.50
N LEU A 134 22.50 -9.47 0.72
CA LEU A 134 23.70 -8.61 0.80
C LEU A 134 23.96 -7.81 -0.49
N PRO A 135 23.92 -8.43 -1.70
CA PRO A 135 24.02 -7.68 -2.95
C PRO A 135 22.89 -6.65 -3.13
N VAL A 136 21.69 -6.93 -2.65
CA VAL A 136 20.55 -5.99 -2.72
C VAL A 136 20.84 -4.76 -1.87
N ILE A 137 21.24 -4.97 -0.60
CA ILE A 137 21.62 -3.88 0.31
C ILE A 137 22.74 -3.02 -0.28
N ALA A 138 23.77 -3.66 -0.83
CA ALA A 138 24.90 -2.97 -1.46
C ALA A 138 24.43 -2.09 -2.64
N ALA A 139 23.59 -2.63 -3.53
CA ALA A 139 23.10 -1.90 -4.70
C ALA A 139 22.27 -0.65 -4.31
N TYR A 140 21.47 -0.72 -3.25
CA TYR A 140 20.70 0.45 -2.77
C TYR A 140 21.62 1.45 -2.07
N ASN A 141 22.60 1.03 -1.27
CA ASN A 141 23.57 1.92 -0.63
C ASN A 141 24.49 2.64 -1.62
N GLU A 142 24.78 2.04 -2.78
CA GLU A 142 25.52 2.72 -3.86
C GLU A 142 24.72 3.89 -4.46
N VAL A 143 23.39 3.81 -4.49
CA VAL A 143 22.52 4.88 -5.00
C VAL A 143 22.30 5.95 -3.95
N TRP A 144 22.13 5.56 -2.71
CA TRP A 144 21.94 6.44 -1.57
C TRP A 144 22.25 5.75 -0.25
N ASP A 145 23.17 6.31 0.51
CA ASP A 145 23.62 5.84 1.83
C ASP A 145 22.87 6.48 3.02
N GLY A 146 21.89 7.32 2.73
CA GLY A 146 21.12 8.07 3.74
C GLY A 146 19.81 7.40 4.17
N PHE A 147 19.68 6.07 4.05
CA PHE A 147 18.56 5.35 4.67
C PHE A 147 18.77 5.27 6.18
N ASP A 148 17.75 5.63 6.97
CA ASP A 148 17.83 5.54 8.44
C ASP A 148 17.93 4.09 8.92
N ALA A 149 17.31 3.16 8.19
CA ALA A 149 17.41 1.73 8.38
C ALA A 149 17.17 0.97 7.09
N ILE A 150 17.76 -0.23 6.98
CA ILE A 150 17.49 -1.20 5.90
C ILE A 150 17.00 -2.47 6.57
N LEU A 151 15.74 -2.82 6.32
CA LEU A 151 15.07 -3.94 6.98
C LEU A 151 14.63 -4.99 5.96
N PRO A 152 15.16 -6.21 6.02
CA PRO A 152 14.62 -7.36 5.33
C PRO A 152 13.31 -7.80 6.00
N ILE A 153 12.22 -7.89 5.22
CA ILE A 153 10.90 -8.25 5.73
C ILE A 153 10.17 -9.22 4.81
N SER A 154 9.17 -9.89 5.34
CA SER A 154 8.14 -10.57 4.55
C SER A 154 6.76 -10.20 5.04
N ALA A 155 6.04 -9.41 4.25
CA ALA A 155 4.64 -9.09 4.50
C ALA A 155 3.73 -10.33 4.45
N HIS A 156 4.20 -11.43 3.83
CA HIS A 156 3.47 -12.68 3.70
C HIS A 156 3.59 -13.56 4.94
N THR A 157 4.81 -13.70 5.48
CA THR A 157 5.09 -14.57 6.65
C THR A 157 5.07 -13.81 7.97
N GLY A 158 5.14 -12.48 7.95
CA GLY A 158 5.26 -11.64 9.13
C GLY A 158 6.71 -11.43 9.61
N ALA A 159 7.70 -12.04 8.96
CA ALA A 159 9.10 -11.89 9.34
C ALA A 159 9.56 -10.43 9.24
N GLY A 160 10.27 -9.93 10.26
CA GLY A 160 10.81 -8.57 10.31
C GLY A 160 9.78 -7.45 10.57
N LEU A 161 8.48 -7.77 10.75
CA LEU A 161 7.45 -6.74 10.95
C LEU A 161 7.50 -6.11 12.36
N GLU A 162 7.86 -6.85 13.39
CA GLU A 162 8.01 -6.30 14.75
C GLU A 162 9.24 -5.37 14.83
N GLU A 163 10.34 -5.73 14.17
CA GLU A 163 11.52 -4.89 14.03
C GLU A 163 11.17 -3.60 13.29
N LEU A 164 10.40 -3.71 12.19
CA LEU A 164 9.90 -2.56 11.44
C LEU A 164 9.06 -1.64 12.32
N MET A 165 8.12 -2.18 13.08
CA MET A 165 7.29 -1.38 14.01
C MET A 165 8.14 -0.71 15.10
N GLY A 166 9.19 -1.37 15.58
CA GLY A 166 10.16 -0.79 16.51
C GLY A 166 10.91 0.41 15.92
N GLU A 167 11.33 0.32 14.65
CA GLU A 167 11.98 1.44 13.94
C GLU A 167 10.99 2.59 13.69
N LEU A 168 9.78 2.29 13.22
CA LEU A 168 8.75 3.31 12.94
C LEU A 168 8.36 4.11 14.18
N ARG A 169 8.45 3.53 15.38
CA ARG A 169 8.14 4.22 16.64
C ARG A 169 9.03 5.44 16.89
N LYS A 170 10.24 5.47 16.32
CA LYS A 170 11.18 6.59 16.45
C LYS A 170 10.68 7.89 15.81
N TYR A 171 9.75 7.79 14.87
CA TYR A 171 9.16 8.92 14.14
C TYR A 171 7.84 9.42 14.76
N GLY A 172 7.41 8.83 15.88
CA GLY A 172 6.23 9.29 16.61
C GLY A 172 6.40 10.71 17.13
N GLN A 173 5.48 11.59 16.76
CA GLN A 173 5.40 12.96 17.26
C GLN A 173 4.36 13.04 18.38
N GLU A 174 4.60 13.85 19.41
CA GLU A 174 3.63 14.08 20.48
C GLU A 174 2.35 14.66 19.89
N SER A 175 1.27 13.90 19.98
CA SER A 175 -0.01 14.24 19.38
C SER A 175 -1.13 13.45 20.04
N PRO A 176 -2.32 14.03 20.21
CA PRO A 176 -3.50 13.24 20.53
C PRO A 176 -3.82 12.28 19.38
N ARG A 177 -4.58 11.23 19.70
CA ARG A 177 -5.09 10.27 18.71
C ARG A 177 -5.80 11.00 17.56
N LEU A 178 -5.45 10.69 16.32
CA LEU A 178 -6.07 11.28 15.12
C LEU A 178 -7.25 10.45 14.60
N PHE A 179 -7.19 9.13 14.73
CA PHE A 179 -8.29 8.23 14.37
C PHE A 179 -8.93 7.64 15.62
N PRO A 180 -10.27 7.52 15.68
CA PRO A 180 -10.98 6.89 16.79
C PRO A 180 -10.41 5.53 17.17
N GLU A 181 -10.57 5.15 18.43
CA GLU A 181 -10.16 3.84 18.93
C GLU A 181 -10.86 2.71 18.17
N GLY A 182 -10.08 1.71 17.75
CA GLY A 182 -10.57 0.57 16.99
C GLY A 182 -10.82 0.84 15.50
N GLN A 183 -10.64 2.08 15.04
CA GLN A 183 -10.70 2.37 13.61
C GLN A 183 -9.38 1.98 12.93
N THR A 184 -9.46 1.10 11.94
CA THR A 184 -8.31 0.52 11.23
C THR A 184 -8.09 1.12 9.85
N SER A 185 -9.07 1.87 9.32
CA SER A 185 -8.97 2.55 8.02
C SER A 185 -9.90 3.77 7.96
N ASP A 186 -9.60 4.69 7.03
CA ASP A 186 -10.47 5.82 6.68
C ASP A 186 -11.56 5.45 5.65
N GLN A 187 -11.52 4.23 5.11
CA GLN A 187 -12.44 3.83 4.05
C GLN A 187 -13.82 3.44 4.60
N PRO A 188 -14.90 4.03 4.07
CA PRO A 188 -16.26 3.54 4.36
C PRO A 188 -16.43 2.08 3.89
N GLU A 189 -17.18 1.27 4.63
CA GLU A 189 -17.48 -0.15 4.29
C GLU A 189 -17.99 -0.30 2.86
N ARG A 190 -18.85 0.62 2.42
CA ARG A 190 -19.36 0.67 1.06
C ARG A 190 -18.24 0.77 0.01
N GLN A 191 -17.22 1.58 0.27
CA GLN A 191 -16.06 1.72 -0.63
C GLN A 191 -15.20 0.46 -0.61
N MET A 192 -14.94 -0.11 0.57
CA MET A 192 -14.20 -1.36 0.71
C MET A 192 -14.91 -2.52 -0.03
N MET A 193 -16.24 -2.58 0.00
CA MET A 193 -17.01 -3.58 -0.74
C MET A 193 -16.78 -3.44 -2.26
N GLY A 194 -16.78 -2.22 -2.78
CA GLY A 194 -16.45 -1.94 -4.19
C GLY A 194 -15.03 -2.37 -4.56
N GLU A 195 -14.06 -2.11 -3.67
CA GLU A 195 -12.69 -2.54 -3.86
C GLU A 195 -12.53 -4.08 -3.81
N ILE A 196 -13.23 -4.78 -2.91
CA ILE A 196 -13.25 -6.25 -2.86
C ILE A 196 -13.80 -6.82 -4.17
N LEU A 197 -14.88 -6.28 -4.72
CA LEU A 197 -15.39 -6.69 -6.03
C LEU A 197 -14.36 -6.42 -7.13
N ARG A 198 -13.69 -5.27 -7.11
CA ARG A 198 -12.63 -4.94 -8.07
C ARG A 198 -11.43 -5.89 -7.94
N GLU A 199 -11.06 -6.31 -6.74
CA GLU A 199 -10.04 -7.34 -6.52
C GLU A 199 -10.41 -8.65 -7.23
N LYS A 200 -11.67 -9.11 -7.09
CA LYS A 200 -12.13 -10.33 -7.78
C LYS A 200 -12.06 -10.18 -9.29
N LEU A 201 -12.42 -9.03 -9.84
CA LEU A 201 -12.25 -8.76 -11.28
C LEU A 201 -10.76 -8.80 -11.68
N LEU A 202 -9.86 -8.23 -10.87
CA LEU A 202 -8.42 -8.31 -11.11
C LEU A 202 -7.89 -9.74 -11.08
N LEU A 203 -8.40 -10.59 -10.20
CA LEU A 203 -7.97 -11.99 -10.08
C LEU A 203 -8.57 -12.91 -11.16
N CYS A 204 -9.83 -12.69 -11.54
CA CYS A 204 -10.56 -13.56 -12.44
C CYS A 204 -10.43 -13.21 -13.92
N LEU A 205 -10.04 -11.96 -14.26
CA LEU A 205 -9.95 -11.48 -15.64
C LEU A 205 -8.48 -11.30 -16.04
N ASP A 206 -8.19 -11.48 -17.32
CA ASP A 206 -6.82 -11.40 -17.84
C ASP A 206 -6.60 -10.22 -18.79
N LYS A 207 -5.35 -9.99 -19.14
CA LYS A 207 -4.86 -8.95 -20.07
C LYS A 207 -5.31 -7.55 -19.61
N GLU A 208 -5.81 -6.74 -20.53
CA GLU A 208 -6.22 -5.35 -20.30
C GLU A 208 -7.66 -5.22 -19.74
N ILE A 209 -8.44 -6.32 -19.72
CA ILE A 209 -9.86 -6.26 -19.33
C ILE A 209 -10.04 -5.71 -17.92
N PRO A 210 -9.36 -6.21 -16.88
CA PRO A 210 -9.55 -5.74 -15.51
C PRO A 210 -9.10 -4.29 -15.31
N HIS A 211 -8.12 -3.81 -16.10
CA HIS A 211 -7.63 -2.43 -16.00
C HIS A 211 -8.65 -1.41 -16.50
N GLY A 212 -9.47 -1.80 -17.51
CA GLY A 212 -10.57 -1.01 -18.04
C GLY A 212 -11.91 -1.22 -17.33
N THR A 213 -11.91 -1.67 -16.06
CA THR A 213 -13.13 -1.85 -15.27
C THR A 213 -13.20 -0.86 -14.11
N ALA A 214 -14.43 -0.46 -13.76
CA ALA A 214 -14.75 0.26 -12.53
C ALA A 214 -15.96 -0.40 -11.85
N VAL A 215 -16.02 -0.31 -10.53
CA VAL A 215 -17.11 -0.86 -9.72
C VAL A 215 -17.75 0.29 -8.95
N GLU A 216 -19.06 0.37 -9.02
CA GLU A 216 -19.87 1.29 -8.24
C GLU A 216 -20.87 0.50 -7.39
N ILE A 217 -20.88 0.76 -6.09
CA ILE A 217 -21.90 0.22 -5.19
C ILE A 217 -23.12 1.16 -5.24
N THR A 218 -24.21 0.69 -5.83
CA THR A 218 -25.44 1.46 -6.00
C THR A 218 -26.37 1.33 -4.80
N LYS A 219 -26.35 0.17 -4.12
CA LYS A 219 -27.08 -0.06 -2.89
C LYS A 219 -26.18 -0.73 -1.86
N PHE A 220 -26.29 -0.27 -0.61
CA PHE A 220 -25.63 -0.87 0.54
C PHE A 220 -26.60 -0.74 1.72
N SER A 221 -27.17 -1.84 2.19
CA SER A 221 -28.14 -1.85 3.27
C SER A 221 -27.96 -3.06 4.17
N GLU A 222 -27.87 -2.83 5.46
CA GLU A 222 -27.79 -3.87 6.47
C GLU A 222 -29.21 -4.26 6.91
N ARG A 223 -29.47 -5.56 7.02
CA ARG A 223 -30.69 -6.15 7.58
C ARG A 223 -30.54 -6.27 9.09
N ASP A 224 -31.67 -6.36 9.81
CA ASP A 224 -31.69 -6.62 11.26
C ASP A 224 -30.94 -7.90 11.66
N SER A 225 -30.77 -8.83 10.74
CA SER A 225 -30.00 -10.07 10.92
C SER A 225 -28.48 -9.91 10.81
N GLY A 226 -27.97 -8.70 10.54
CA GLY A 226 -26.54 -8.41 10.28
C GLY A 226 -26.08 -8.79 8.86
N VAL A 227 -26.99 -9.22 7.99
CA VAL A 227 -26.68 -9.48 6.57
C VAL A 227 -26.71 -8.19 5.79
N VAL A 228 -25.68 -7.95 5.00
CA VAL A 228 -25.56 -6.77 4.12
C VAL A 228 -26.02 -7.11 2.71
N ASP A 229 -27.04 -6.39 2.21
CA ASP A 229 -27.45 -6.42 0.81
C ASP A 229 -26.67 -5.40 -0.01
N VAL A 230 -26.04 -5.85 -1.07
CA VAL A 230 -25.20 -4.99 -1.92
C VAL A 230 -25.62 -5.14 -3.38
N ASP A 231 -25.99 -4.02 -4.01
CA ASP A 231 -26.13 -3.92 -5.46
C ASP A 231 -24.91 -3.18 -6.03
N ALA A 232 -24.31 -3.74 -7.08
CA ALA A 232 -23.15 -3.17 -7.71
C ALA A 232 -23.30 -3.09 -9.23
N VAL A 233 -22.75 -2.03 -9.82
CA VAL A 233 -22.62 -1.85 -11.26
C VAL A 233 -21.15 -1.98 -11.64
N ILE A 234 -20.85 -2.84 -12.59
CA ILE A 234 -19.52 -2.99 -13.17
C ILE A 234 -19.49 -2.30 -14.52
N TYR A 235 -18.70 -1.26 -14.63
CA TYR A 235 -18.44 -0.55 -15.88
C TYR A 235 -17.26 -1.20 -16.60
N CYS A 236 -17.31 -1.25 -17.92
CA CYS A 236 -16.20 -1.69 -18.77
C CYS A 236 -16.04 -0.77 -19.99
N GLU A 237 -14.79 -0.55 -20.40
CA GLU A 237 -14.47 0.37 -21.51
C GLU A 237 -15.04 -0.07 -22.86
N LYS A 238 -15.13 -1.39 -23.12
CA LYS A 238 -15.53 -1.92 -24.42
C LYS A 238 -16.72 -2.86 -24.28
N ALA A 239 -17.67 -2.75 -25.19
CA ALA A 239 -18.85 -3.63 -25.24
C ALA A 239 -18.46 -5.13 -25.31
N SER A 240 -17.36 -5.47 -25.99
CA SER A 240 -16.83 -6.83 -26.06
C SER A 240 -16.38 -7.40 -24.72
N HIS A 241 -16.00 -6.56 -23.77
CA HIS A 241 -15.58 -6.99 -22.43
C HIS A 241 -16.77 -7.46 -21.57
N LYS A 242 -17.98 -6.91 -21.84
CA LYS A 242 -19.19 -7.25 -21.08
C LYS A 242 -19.50 -8.76 -21.10
N GLY A 243 -19.41 -9.39 -22.28
CA GLY A 243 -19.64 -10.84 -22.40
C GLY A 243 -18.65 -11.66 -21.56
N ILE A 244 -17.39 -11.28 -21.56
CA ILE A 244 -16.33 -11.95 -20.80
C ILE A 244 -16.54 -11.79 -19.28
N ILE A 245 -16.93 -10.59 -18.84
CA ILE A 245 -17.19 -10.31 -17.40
C ILE A 245 -18.41 -11.11 -16.92
N ILE A 246 -19.45 -11.26 -17.75
CA ILE A 246 -20.65 -12.03 -17.43
C ILE A 246 -20.39 -13.54 -17.50
N GLY A 247 -19.35 -13.98 -18.21
CA GLY A 247 -19.04 -15.38 -18.41
C GLY A 247 -19.77 -16.01 -19.59
N LYS A 248 -19.99 -15.27 -20.65
CA LYS A 248 -20.61 -15.73 -21.93
C LYS A 248 -19.62 -15.70 -23.06
#